data_00572297969e09714c6f96aec8e3b037
#
_entry.id   00572297969e09714c6f96aec8e3b037
#
_cell.length_a   1.000
_cell.length_b   1.000
_cell.length_c   1.000
_cell.angle_alpha   90.00
_cell.angle_beta   90.00
_cell.angle_gamma   90.00
#
_symmetry.space_group_name_H-M   'P 1'
#
loop_
_entity.id
_entity.type
_entity.pdbx_description
1 polymer ?
#
loop_
_entity_poly.entity_id
_entity_poly.type
_entity_poly.pdbx_seq_one_letter_code
_entity_poly.pdbx_strand_id
1 'polypeptide(L)'
;MKTKSKIIFNILALLVPVGLIIYFVTSENGLIDLIEGASSFNWLWLVFGVLYQLLNVAIDAFILYTFTNNYDKSYTYAKGLKCTAVGQFFSIITPGAVGGQPMQLYCFSKQKVIRAPVLAFSEI
;
A
#
# COMPACT_ATOMS: atom_id res chain seq x y z
N MET A 1 18.29 -7.50 -25.84
CA MET A 1 17.87 -6.09 -25.90
C MET A 1 16.76 -5.69 -24.93
N LYS A 2 15.92 -6.61 -24.42
CA LYS A 2 14.76 -6.27 -23.54
C LYS A 2 15.11 -5.89 -22.09
N THR A 3 16.24 -6.31 -21.54
CA THR A 3 16.58 -6.06 -20.13
C THR A 3 17.07 -4.63 -19.86
N LYS A 4 17.88 -4.07 -20.76
CA LYS A 4 18.39 -2.69 -20.63
C LYS A 4 17.29 -1.64 -20.72
N SER A 5 16.29 -1.85 -21.59
CA SER A 5 15.15 -0.95 -21.73
C SER A 5 14.27 -0.93 -20.46
N LYS A 6 14.08 -2.07 -19.79
CA LYS A 6 13.36 -2.14 -18.51
C LYS A 6 14.09 -1.43 -17.38
N ILE A 7 15.41 -1.56 -17.32
CA ILE A 7 16.23 -0.87 -16.31
C ILE A 7 16.17 0.65 -16.52
N ILE A 8 16.30 1.12 -17.76
CA ILE A 8 16.20 2.54 -18.09
C ILE A 8 14.80 3.08 -17.74
N PHE A 9 13.75 2.34 -18.06
CA PHE A 9 12.38 2.73 -17.73
C PHE A 9 12.17 2.82 -16.21
N ASN A 10 12.66 1.86 -15.43
CA ASN A 10 12.56 1.87 -13.97
C ASN A 10 13.34 3.04 -13.34
N ILE A 11 14.55 3.32 -13.87
CA ILE A 11 15.36 4.47 -13.42
C ILE A 11 14.63 5.78 -13.74
N LEU A 12 14.09 5.91 -14.94
CA LEU A 12 13.35 7.09 -15.36
C LEU A 12 12.08 7.29 -14.51
N ALA A 13 11.33 6.20 -14.24
CA ALA A 13 10.15 6.22 -13.39
C ALA A 13 10.45 6.63 -11.94
N LEU A 14 11.68 6.40 -11.47
CA LEU A 14 12.12 6.84 -10.15
C LEU A 14 12.66 8.28 -10.17
N LEU A 15 13.38 8.66 -11.23
CA LEU A 15 13.99 9.98 -11.35
C LEU A 15 12.96 11.10 -11.58
N VAL A 16 11.88 10.83 -12.32
CA VAL A 16 10.85 11.83 -12.60
C VAL A 16 10.16 12.33 -11.33
N PRO A 17 9.63 11.48 -10.43
CA PRO A 17 9.04 11.94 -9.18
C PRO A 17 10.03 12.67 -8.27
N VAL A 18 11.27 12.15 -8.16
CA VAL A 18 12.31 12.79 -7.35
C VAL A 18 12.69 14.16 -7.93
N GLY A 19 12.82 14.27 -9.24
CA GLY A 19 13.09 15.54 -9.92
C GLY A 19 11.96 16.55 -9.72
N LEU A 20 10.71 16.11 -9.78
CA LEU A 20 9.55 16.98 -9.50
C LEU A 20 9.52 17.45 -8.05
N ILE A 21 9.83 16.59 -7.09
CA ILE A 21 9.92 16.96 -5.67
C ILE A 21 11.02 17.99 -5.46
N ILE A 22 12.21 17.77 -6.02
CA ILE A 22 13.33 18.70 -5.91
C ILE A 22 12.95 20.04 -6.56
N TYR A 23 12.39 20.02 -7.76
CA TYR A 23 11.92 21.23 -8.44
C TYR A 23 10.91 22.01 -7.59
N PHE A 24 9.95 21.32 -6.98
CA PHE A 24 8.92 21.96 -6.15
C PHE A 24 9.49 22.55 -4.86
N VAL A 25 10.43 21.86 -4.22
CA VAL A 25 11.09 22.32 -2.97
C VAL A 25 12.05 23.49 -3.25
N THR A 26 12.70 23.52 -4.43
CA THR A 26 13.66 24.58 -4.80
C THR A 26 12.99 25.78 -5.48
N SER A 27 11.71 25.67 -5.88
CA SER A 27 10.93 26.79 -6.43
C SER A 27 10.72 27.83 -5.35
N GLU A 28 11.00 29.10 -5.65
CA GLU A 28 10.99 30.22 -4.69
C GLU A 28 9.69 30.37 -3.90
N ASN A 29 8.55 29.93 -4.47
CA ASN A 29 7.23 30.01 -3.82
C ASN A 29 6.65 28.63 -3.45
N GLY A 30 7.25 27.52 -3.90
CA GLY A 30 6.64 26.21 -3.77
C GLY A 30 6.36 25.76 -2.32
N LEU A 31 7.23 26.08 -1.38
CA LEU A 31 7.03 25.82 0.05
C LEU A 31 6.05 26.81 0.69
N ILE A 32 6.10 28.07 0.29
CA ILE A 32 5.22 29.12 0.80
C ILE A 32 3.78 28.85 0.37
N ASP A 33 3.57 28.54 -0.91
CA ASP A 33 2.26 28.19 -1.46
C ASP A 33 1.67 26.93 -0.81
N LEU A 34 2.52 25.94 -0.46
CA LEU A 34 2.09 24.77 0.29
C LEU A 34 1.68 25.11 1.73
N ILE A 35 2.41 25.98 2.41
CA ILE A 35 2.11 26.38 3.79
C ILE A 35 0.84 27.26 3.82
N GLU A 36 0.70 28.19 2.88
CA GLU A 36 -0.51 29.03 2.74
C GLU A 36 -1.72 28.18 2.34
N GLY A 37 -1.57 27.24 1.40
CA GLY A 37 -2.59 26.27 1.04
C GLY A 37 -2.98 25.37 2.21
N ALA A 38 -2.03 24.96 3.05
CA ALA A 38 -2.29 24.17 4.24
C ALA A 38 -3.04 24.97 5.32
N SER A 39 -2.84 26.28 5.42
CA SER A 39 -3.57 27.13 6.37
C SER A 39 -5.05 27.31 6.00
N SER A 40 -5.37 27.27 4.72
CA SER A 40 -6.75 27.30 4.19
C SER A 40 -7.38 25.91 4.05
N PHE A 41 -6.64 24.85 4.41
CA PHE A 41 -7.09 23.48 4.25
C PHE A 41 -8.24 23.16 5.20
N ASN A 42 -9.34 22.67 4.64
CA ASN A 42 -10.47 22.25 5.44
C ASN A 42 -10.18 20.90 6.10
N TRP A 43 -9.87 20.90 7.38
CA TRP A 43 -9.55 19.72 8.19
C TRP A 43 -10.63 18.63 8.15
N LEU A 44 -11.88 19.00 7.84
CA LEU A 44 -12.97 18.02 7.67
C LEU A 44 -12.67 17.03 6.56
N TRP A 45 -12.11 17.47 5.42
CA TRP A 45 -11.74 16.57 4.33
C TRP A 45 -10.64 15.59 4.72
N LEU A 46 -9.70 16.04 5.55
CA LEU A 46 -8.65 15.17 6.07
C LEU A 46 -9.23 14.09 6.99
N VAL A 47 -10.15 14.47 7.88
CA VAL A 47 -10.84 13.52 8.75
C VAL A 47 -11.63 12.50 7.93
N PHE A 48 -12.38 12.94 6.91
CA PHE A 48 -13.09 12.03 6.00
C PHE A 48 -12.13 11.10 5.25
N GLY A 49 -10.98 11.60 4.79
CA GLY A 49 -9.95 10.79 4.13
C GLY A 49 -9.39 9.70 5.06
N VAL A 50 -9.08 10.05 6.31
CA VAL A 50 -8.60 9.08 7.31
C VAL A 50 -9.68 8.05 7.64
N LEU A 51 -10.93 8.47 7.86
CA LEU A 51 -12.04 7.56 8.12
C LEU A 51 -12.26 6.61 6.94
N TYR A 52 -12.23 7.13 5.71
CA TYR A 52 -12.34 6.32 4.50
C TYR A 52 -11.22 5.29 4.41
N GLN A 53 -9.98 5.67 4.71
CA GLN A 53 -8.84 4.76 4.70
C GLN A 53 -8.97 3.66 5.77
N LEU A 54 -9.39 4.00 6.97
CA LEU A 54 -9.63 3.02 8.04
C LEU A 54 -10.73 2.03 7.64
N LEU A 55 -11.79 2.51 7.00
CA LEU A 55 -12.88 1.67 6.49
C LEU A 55 -12.37 0.71 5.41
N ASN A 56 -11.55 1.18 4.47
CA ASN A 56 -10.93 0.33 3.46
C ASN A 56 -10.10 -0.80 4.09
N VAL A 57 -9.22 -0.47 5.03
CA VAL A 57 -8.41 -1.48 5.75
C VAL A 57 -9.29 -2.51 6.47
N ALA A 58 -10.38 -2.05 7.07
CA ALA A 58 -11.33 -2.93 7.77
C ALA A 58 -12.06 -3.87 6.81
N ILE A 59 -12.49 -3.37 5.64
CA ILE A 59 -13.15 -4.17 4.60
C ILE A 59 -12.19 -5.20 4.02
N ASP A 60 -10.97 -4.80 3.65
CA ASP A 60 -9.95 -5.71 3.13
C ASP A 60 -9.62 -6.82 4.15
N ALA A 61 -9.49 -6.46 5.42
CA ALA A 61 -9.27 -7.42 6.50
C ALA A 61 -10.46 -8.38 6.67
N PHE A 62 -11.69 -7.90 6.47
CA PHE A 62 -12.90 -8.71 6.53
C PHE A 62 -12.99 -9.69 5.37
N ILE A 63 -12.68 -9.24 4.16
CA ILE A 63 -12.59 -10.11 2.97
C ILE A 63 -11.57 -11.22 3.23
N LEU A 64 -10.38 -10.83 3.67
CA LEU A 64 -9.30 -11.76 3.96
C LEU A 64 -9.68 -12.78 5.04
N TYR A 65 -10.34 -12.31 6.11
CA TYR A 65 -10.87 -13.16 7.17
C TYR A 65 -11.89 -14.16 6.63
N THR A 66 -12.85 -13.70 5.82
CA THR A 66 -13.93 -14.55 5.30
C THR A 66 -13.36 -15.66 4.40
N PHE A 67 -12.46 -15.31 3.49
CA PHE A 67 -11.81 -16.31 2.63
C PHE A 67 -10.98 -17.31 3.45
N THR A 68 -10.17 -16.84 4.37
CA THR A 68 -9.28 -17.71 5.14
C THR A 68 -10.05 -18.59 6.13
N ASN A 69 -11.09 -18.05 6.75
CA ASN A 69 -11.92 -18.79 7.72
C ASN A 69 -12.70 -19.96 7.09
N ASN A 70 -12.94 -19.92 5.78
CA ASN A 70 -13.53 -21.06 5.06
C ASN A 70 -12.58 -22.28 5.01
N TYR A 71 -11.27 -22.05 5.09
CA TYR A 71 -10.27 -23.13 5.04
C TYR A 71 -9.69 -23.46 6.42
N ASP A 72 -9.56 -22.46 7.28
CA ASP A 72 -9.07 -22.61 8.65
C ASP A 72 -9.96 -21.81 9.62
N LYS A 73 -10.86 -22.52 10.30
CA LYS A 73 -11.81 -21.93 11.27
C LYS A 73 -11.13 -21.33 12.50
N SER A 74 -9.84 -21.57 12.71
CA SER A 74 -9.05 -20.97 13.77
C SER A 74 -8.53 -19.57 13.41
N TYR A 75 -8.77 -19.11 12.18
CA TYR A 75 -8.34 -17.80 11.71
C TYR A 75 -9.21 -16.69 12.29
N THR A 76 -8.57 -15.70 12.89
CA THR A 76 -9.26 -14.61 13.58
C THR A 76 -9.20 -13.32 12.74
N TYR A 77 -10.23 -12.50 12.80
CA TYR A 77 -10.26 -11.17 12.15
C TYR A 77 -9.02 -10.32 12.47
N ALA A 78 -8.55 -10.34 13.72
CA ALA A 78 -7.34 -9.63 14.13
C ALA A 78 -6.07 -10.08 13.37
N LYS A 79 -5.99 -11.36 13.00
CA LYS A 79 -4.89 -11.88 12.16
C LYS A 79 -5.00 -11.34 10.73
N GLY A 80 -6.21 -11.29 10.17
CA GLY A 80 -6.50 -10.67 8.88
C GLY A 80 -6.13 -9.20 8.86
N LEU A 81 -6.54 -8.45 9.86
CA LEU A 81 -6.24 -7.03 9.99
C LEU A 81 -4.74 -6.75 10.03
N LYS A 82 -3.97 -7.55 10.78
CA LYS A 82 -2.50 -7.44 10.79
C LYS A 82 -1.88 -7.69 9.41
N CYS A 83 -2.33 -8.73 8.71
CA CYS A 83 -1.82 -9.03 7.37
C CYS A 83 -2.15 -7.93 6.36
N THR A 84 -3.37 -7.40 6.40
CA THR A 84 -3.79 -6.29 5.54
C THR A 84 -2.99 -5.03 5.84
N ALA A 85 -2.85 -4.64 7.10
CA ALA A 85 -2.09 -3.45 7.50
C ALA A 85 -0.61 -3.54 7.08
N VAL A 86 0.02 -4.69 7.30
CA VAL A 86 1.41 -4.95 6.86
C VAL A 86 1.51 -4.88 5.34
N GLY A 87 0.60 -5.51 4.61
CA GLY A 87 0.57 -5.48 3.14
C GLY A 87 0.42 -4.05 2.60
N GLN A 88 -0.52 -3.27 3.14
CA GLN A 88 -0.72 -1.88 2.73
C GLN A 88 0.50 -1.00 3.05
N PHE A 89 1.10 -1.16 4.23
CA PHE A 89 2.32 -0.44 4.58
C PHE A 89 3.44 -0.70 3.57
N PHE A 90 3.69 -1.97 3.22
CA PHE A 90 4.71 -2.32 2.24
C PHE A 90 4.34 -1.89 0.81
N SER A 91 3.06 -1.81 0.47
CA SER A 91 2.61 -1.24 -0.80
C SER A 91 2.93 0.25 -0.91
N ILE A 92 2.78 1.01 0.18
CA ILE A 92 3.06 2.45 0.19
C ILE A 92 4.55 2.76 0.03
N ILE A 93 5.43 1.98 0.69
CA ILE A 93 6.87 2.24 0.69
C ILE A 93 7.61 1.65 -0.52
N THR A 94 6.95 0.79 -1.32
CA THR A 94 7.57 0.18 -2.51
C THR A 94 7.10 0.85 -3.80
N PRO A 95 8.02 1.16 -4.71
CA PRO A 95 7.67 1.69 -6.02
C PRO A 95 6.73 0.75 -6.77
N GLY A 96 5.61 1.28 -7.28
CA GLY A 96 4.61 0.50 -8.00
C GLY A 96 3.74 -0.41 -7.12
N ALA A 97 3.74 -0.21 -5.80
CA ALA A 97 2.95 -0.98 -4.82
C ALA A 97 3.16 -2.51 -4.84
N VAL A 98 4.25 -2.97 -5.45
CA VAL A 98 4.53 -4.41 -5.66
C VAL A 98 4.88 -5.14 -4.35
N GLY A 99 5.35 -4.42 -3.32
CA GLY A 99 5.78 -5.01 -2.05
C GLY A 99 4.65 -5.53 -1.15
N GLY A 100 3.42 -5.09 -1.38
CA GLY A 100 2.29 -5.46 -0.54
C GLY A 100 1.93 -6.94 -0.62
N GLN A 101 1.83 -7.49 -1.81
CA GLN A 101 1.47 -8.90 -2.04
C GLN A 101 2.48 -9.89 -1.46
N PRO A 102 3.80 -9.78 -1.74
CA PRO A 102 4.80 -10.66 -1.13
C PRO A 102 4.78 -10.59 0.40
N MET A 103 4.53 -9.40 0.95
CA MET A 103 4.52 -9.22 2.40
C MET A 103 3.28 -9.79 3.07
N GLN A 104 2.12 -9.73 2.40
CA GLN A 104 0.93 -10.47 2.84
C GLN A 104 1.17 -11.97 2.83
N LEU A 105 1.77 -12.53 1.77
CA LEU A 105 2.13 -13.95 1.71
C LEU A 105 3.08 -14.35 2.84
N TYR A 106 4.08 -13.52 3.13
CA TYR A 106 4.98 -13.74 4.27
C TYR A 106 4.22 -13.73 5.59
N CYS A 107 3.28 -12.80 5.78
CA CYS A 107 2.44 -12.72 6.97
C CYS A 107 1.59 -14.00 7.15
N PHE A 108 0.99 -14.52 6.08
CA PHE A 108 0.27 -15.78 6.08
C PHE A 108 1.15 -16.98 6.43
N SER A 109 2.36 -17.05 5.87
CA SER A 109 3.30 -18.14 6.16
C SER A 109 3.68 -18.17 7.65
N LYS A 110 3.88 -17.00 8.25
CA LYS A 110 4.15 -16.87 9.70
C LYS A 110 2.97 -17.28 10.58
N GLN A 111 1.75 -17.07 10.10
CA GLN A 111 0.53 -17.45 10.83
C GLN A 111 0.16 -18.93 10.65
N LYS A 112 1.00 -19.72 9.97
CA LYS A 112 0.80 -21.14 9.64
C LYS A 112 -0.45 -21.43 8.79
N VAL A 113 -1.02 -20.42 8.15
CA VAL A 113 -2.17 -20.52 7.24
C VAL A 113 -1.66 -20.71 5.81
N ILE A 114 -0.87 -21.77 5.60
CA ILE A 114 -0.06 -21.93 4.37
C ILE A 114 -0.88 -22.39 3.15
N ARG A 115 -2.08 -22.95 3.34
CA ARG A 115 -2.75 -23.70 2.25
C ARG A 115 -3.83 -22.96 1.47
N ALA A 116 -4.43 -21.91 1.99
CA ALA A 116 -5.60 -21.33 1.37
C ALA A 116 -5.34 -20.11 0.46
N PRO A 117 -4.63 -19.06 0.88
CA PRO A 117 -4.47 -17.88 0.04
C PRO A 117 -3.33 -17.98 -0.98
N VAL A 118 -2.34 -18.86 -0.77
CA VAL A 118 -1.23 -19.04 -1.71
C VAL A 118 -1.71 -19.61 -3.04
N LEU A 119 -2.71 -20.48 -3.03
CA LEU A 119 -3.28 -21.07 -4.25
C LEU A 119 -4.15 -20.10 -5.04
N ALA A 120 -4.84 -19.17 -4.37
CA ALA A 120 -5.66 -18.16 -5.02
C ALA A 120 -4.82 -17.10 -5.76
N PHE A 121 -3.58 -16.85 -5.31
CA PHE A 121 -2.66 -15.90 -5.97
C PHE A 121 -1.79 -16.54 -7.06
N SER A 122 -1.75 -17.88 -7.16
CA SER A 122 -0.98 -18.58 -8.20
C SER A 122 -1.73 -18.75 -9.51
N GLU A 123 -3.03 -18.45 -9.55
CA GLU A 123 -3.88 -18.60 -10.74
C GLU A 123 -4.18 -17.25 -11.47
N ILE A 124 -3.59 -16.14 -11.02
CA ILE A 124 -3.62 -14.85 -11.70
C ILE A 124 -2.24 -14.54 -12.29
#